data_1b6df61436720eeba90c04bd4da62a16
#
_entry.id   1b6df61436720eeba90c04bd4da62a16
#
_cell.length_a   1.000
_cell.length_b   1.000
_cell.length_c   1.000
_cell.angle_alpha   90.00
_cell.angle_beta   90.00
_cell.angle_gamma   90.00
#
_symmetry.space_group_name_H-M   'P 1'
#
loop_
_entity.id
_entity.type
_entity.pdbx_description
1 polymer ?
#
loop_
_entity_poly.entity_id
_entity_poly.type
_entity_poly.pdbx_seq_one_letter_code
_entity_poly.pdbx_strand_id
1 'polypeptide(L)'
;MLNVTARLDLMSKILDTLKAVVEDAKFDFKENSLHIRVVDHSHVAMIQMDIDSAAFDTWELDETSLAFEIDVVRNLVSLGTPEEMLNLKADEGTGMLHAKLGNVEGELRTIDPSTITVPALPPLDPKCKVHLSGNDFIRILKAAALGGDMMTLSIGGDQFTVSAS
;
A
#
# COMPACT_ATOMS: atom_id res chain seq x y z
N MET A 1 -17.75 7.93 10.99
CA MET A 1 -17.64 8.84 9.80
C MET A 1 -16.17 8.93 9.40
N LEU A 2 -15.87 8.91 8.10
CA LEU A 2 -14.51 9.07 7.57
C LEU A 2 -14.52 10.17 6.51
N ASN A 3 -13.57 11.12 6.60
CA ASN A 3 -13.33 12.15 5.60
C ASN A 3 -11.79 12.36 5.50
N VAL A 4 -11.22 11.83 4.44
CA VAL A 4 -9.77 11.83 4.23
C VAL A 4 -9.46 12.40 2.84
N THR A 5 -8.50 13.30 2.76
CA THR A 5 -8.01 13.86 1.50
C THR A 5 -6.52 13.61 1.35
N ALA A 6 -6.12 13.09 0.21
CA ALA A 6 -4.74 12.80 -0.11
C ALA A 6 -4.38 13.25 -1.52
N ARG A 7 -3.12 13.56 -1.74
CA ARG A 7 -2.57 13.76 -3.08
C ARG A 7 -2.56 12.45 -3.86
N LEU A 8 -2.79 12.53 -5.17
CA LEU A 8 -2.81 11.34 -6.02
C LEU A 8 -1.45 10.63 -6.09
N ASP A 9 -0.33 11.35 -5.99
CA ASP A 9 0.99 10.72 -5.97
C ASP A 9 1.18 9.81 -4.74
N LEU A 10 0.67 10.19 -3.57
CA LEU A 10 0.67 9.35 -2.37
C LEU A 10 -0.24 8.14 -2.56
N MET A 11 -1.47 8.36 -3.02
CA MET A 11 -2.44 7.28 -3.24
C MET A 11 -1.95 6.27 -4.28
N SER A 12 -1.37 6.74 -5.39
CA SER A 12 -0.77 5.86 -6.41
C SER A 12 0.32 4.97 -5.82
N LYS A 13 1.24 5.53 -5.03
CA LYS A 13 2.32 4.76 -4.40
C LYS A 13 1.79 3.69 -3.45
N ILE A 14 0.78 4.03 -2.64
CA ILE A 14 0.14 3.06 -1.74
C ILE A 14 -0.50 1.93 -2.55
N LEU A 15 -1.38 2.28 -3.48
CA LEU A 15 -2.15 1.30 -4.25
C LEU A 15 -1.27 0.44 -5.16
N ASP A 16 -0.27 1.01 -5.84
CA ASP A 16 0.65 0.27 -6.69
C ASP A 16 1.50 -0.72 -5.89
N THR A 17 1.92 -0.33 -4.68
CA THR A 17 2.68 -1.21 -3.81
C THR A 17 1.82 -2.39 -3.34
N LEU A 18 0.57 -2.14 -2.93
CA LEU A 18 -0.35 -3.20 -2.50
C LEU A 18 -0.72 -4.14 -3.64
N LYS A 19 -0.98 -3.58 -4.83
CA LYS A 19 -1.36 -4.36 -6.03
C LYS A 19 -0.29 -5.36 -6.46
N ALA A 20 0.98 -5.11 -6.15
CA ALA A 20 2.05 -6.06 -6.41
C ALA A 20 1.90 -7.38 -5.63
N VAL A 21 1.07 -7.41 -4.58
CA VAL A 21 0.93 -8.56 -3.68
C VAL A 21 -0.51 -9.09 -3.62
N VAL A 22 -1.51 -8.20 -3.62
CA VAL A 22 -2.93 -8.56 -3.44
C VAL A 22 -3.87 -7.82 -4.40
N GLU A 23 -5.08 -8.37 -4.56
CA GLU A 23 -6.16 -7.74 -5.32
C GLU A 23 -7.04 -6.83 -4.43
N ASP A 24 -7.28 -7.26 -3.20
CA ASP A 24 -8.11 -6.60 -2.20
C ASP A 24 -7.27 -6.28 -0.97
N ALA A 25 -7.56 -5.17 -0.31
CA ALA A 25 -6.88 -4.81 0.92
C ALA A 25 -7.83 -4.17 1.94
N LYS A 26 -7.51 -4.41 3.21
CA LYS A 26 -8.12 -3.75 4.36
C LYS A 26 -7.26 -2.57 4.77
N PHE A 27 -7.88 -1.43 4.92
CA PHE A 27 -7.31 -0.15 5.36
C PHE A 27 -7.85 0.16 6.75
N ASP A 28 -6.99 0.14 7.74
CA ASP A 28 -7.33 0.47 9.12
C ASP A 28 -6.98 1.94 9.39
N PHE A 29 -7.99 2.78 9.41
CA PHE A 29 -7.88 4.20 9.72
C PHE A 29 -7.91 4.39 11.23
N LYS A 30 -6.80 4.87 11.78
CA LYS A 30 -6.59 5.15 13.19
C LYS A 30 -6.56 6.64 13.45
N GLU A 31 -6.59 7.04 14.71
CA GLU A 31 -6.59 8.45 15.10
C GLU A 31 -5.47 9.25 14.38
N ASN A 32 -4.26 8.69 14.32
CA ASN A 32 -3.07 9.41 13.82
C ASN A 32 -2.34 8.69 12.68
N SER A 33 -2.90 7.62 12.13
CA SER A 33 -2.24 6.85 11.07
C SER A 33 -3.19 6.00 10.25
N LEU A 34 -2.80 5.73 9.02
CA LEU A 34 -3.34 4.66 8.19
C LEU A 34 -2.45 3.43 8.34
N HIS A 35 -3.03 2.33 8.81
CA HIS A 35 -2.35 1.05 8.91
C HIS A 35 -2.89 0.07 7.87
N ILE A 36 -1.99 -0.54 7.11
CA ILE A 36 -2.33 -1.53 6.07
C ILE A 36 -1.37 -2.71 6.21
N ARG A 37 -1.90 -3.91 6.27
CA ARG A 37 -1.10 -5.13 6.22
C ARG A 37 -1.74 -6.11 5.25
N VAL A 38 -0.95 -6.62 4.33
CA VAL A 38 -1.37 -7.58 3.32
C VAL A 38 -0.36 -8.71 3.19
N VAL A 39 -0.84 -9.87 2.81
CA VAL A 39 -0.03 -11.04 2.50
C VAL A 39 -0.55 -11.65 1.19
N ASP A 40 0.34 -12.13 0.35
CA ASP A 40 -0.05 -12.80 -0.88
C ASP A 40 -0.70 -14.17 -0.60
N HIS A 41 -1.44 -14.71 -1.60
CA HIS A 41 -2.13 -15.99 -1.47
C HIS A 41 -1.20 -17.17 -1.13
N SER A 42 0.06 -17.09 -1.51
CA SER A 42 1.07 -18.13 -1.23
C SER A 42 1.71 -17.98 0.14
N HIS A 43 1.40 -16.94 0.87
CA HIS A 43 2.00 -16.59 2.18
C HIS A 43 3.53 -16.44 2.12
N VAL A 44 4.07 -15.98 1.01
CA VAL A 44 5.51 -15.78 0.77
C VAL A 44 5.91 -14.32 0.95
N ALA A 45 5.04 -13.39 0.57
CA ALA A 45 5.29 -11.95 0.63
C ALA A 45 4.27 -11.26 1.53
N MET A 46 4.74 -10.41 2.42
CA MET A 46 3.92 -9.55 3.29
C MET A 46 4.36 -8.11 3.14
N ILE A 47 3.39 -7.22 3.07
CA ILE A 47 3.61 -5.77 3.15
C ILE A 47 2.88 -5.24 4.38
N GLN A 48 3.58 -4.47 5.19
CA GLN A 48 3.00 -3.65 6.24
C GLN A 48 3.34 -2.20 5.97
N MET A 49 2.33 -1.35 5.98
CA MET A 49 2.47 0.10 5.86
C MET A 49 1.85 0.77 7.08
N ASP A 50 2.58 1.71 7.64
CA ASP A 50 2.12 2.64 8.66
C ASP A 50 2.38 4.04 8.13
N ILE A 51 1.32 4.77 7.80
CA ILE A 51 1.39 6.09 7.17
C ILE A 51 0.82 7.10 8.16
N ASP A 52 1.65 8.05 8.57
CA ASP A 52 1.25 9.12 9.48
C ASP A 52 0.13 9.98 8.86
N SER A 53 -0.86 10.36 9.67
CA SER A 53 -1.95 11.24 9.25
C SER A 53 -1.47 12.58 8.69
N ALA A 54 -0.29 13.05 9.09
CA ALA A 54 0.32 14.26 8.55
C ALA A 54 0.71 14.16 7.06
N ALA A 55 0.73 12.96 6.48
CA ALA A 55 0.93 12.77 5.04
C ALA A 55 -0.33 13.09 4.21
N PHE A 56 -1.48 13.27 4.85
CA PHE A 56 -2.77 13.57 4.25
C PHE A 56 -3.12 15.05 4.44
N ASP A 57 -3.87 15.60 3.51
CA ASP A 57 -4.32 17.00 3.56
C ASP A 57 -5.49 17.20 4.53
N THR A 58 -6.38 16.23 4.59
CA THR A 58 -7.50 16.15 5.55
C THR A 58 -7.51 14.78 6.20
N TRP A 59 -7.64 14.74 7.52
CA TRP A 59 -7.73 13.52 8.30
C TRP A 59 -8.75 13.70 9.42
N GLU A 60 -10.02 13.49 9.10
CA GLU A 60 -11.15 13.67 10.01
C GLU A 60 -11.94 12.36 10.05
N LEU A 61 -11.84 11.62 11.12
CA LEU A 61 -12.49 10.31 11.20
C LEU A 61 -12.71 9.83 12.63
N ASP A 62 -13.69 8.95 12.79
CA ASP A 62 -13.73 7.97 13.85
C ASP A 62 -12.96 6.73 13.39
N GLU A 63 -12.20 6.10 14.27
CA GLU A 63 -11.43 4.91 13.90
C GLU A 63 -12.31 3.87 13.22
N THR A 64 -11.90 3.46 12.03
CA THR A 64 -12.70 2.54 11.20
C THR A 64 -11.81 1.72 10.29
N SER A 65 -12.35 0.62 9.80
CA SER A 65 -11.71 -0.21 8.78
C SER A 65 -12.56 -0.21 7.52
N LEU A 66 -11.93 0.01 6.39
CA LEU A 66 -12.52 -0.14 5.08
C LEU A 66 -11.74 -1.18 4.27
N ALA A 67 -12.44 -1.95 3.46
CA ALA A 67 -11.81 -2.85 2.52
C ALA A 67 -12.40 -2.65 1.13
N PHE A 68 -11.55 -2.70 0.11
CA PHE A 68 -11.97 -2.55 -1.27
C PHE A 68 -10.99 -3.21 -2.23
N GLU A 69 -11.48 -3.46 -3.43
CA GLU A 69 -10.66 -3.91 -4.56
C GLU A 69 -9.73 -2.77 -4.99
N ILE A 70 -8.43 -3.05 -5.02
CA ILE A 70 -7.39 -2.04 -5.25
C ILE A 70 -7.54 -1.40 -6.62
N ASP A 71 -7.84 -2.18 -7.66
CA ASP A 71 -7.94 -1.69 -9.03
C ASP A 71 -9.10 -0.70 -9.22
N VAL A 72 -10.17 -0.81 -8.43
CA VAL A 72 -11.29 0.13 -8.49
C VAL A 72 -10.83 1.54 -8.14
N VAL A 73 -10.08 1.69 -7.05
CA VAL A 73 -9.55 2.99 -6.63
C VAL A 73 -8.37 3.43 -7.52
N ARG A 74 -7.52 2.48 -7.97
CA ARG A 74 -6.44 2.79 -8.92
C ARG A 74 -6.95 3.38 -10.23
N ASN A 75 -8.03 2.82 -10.77
CA ASN A 75 -8.64 3.34 -11.99
C ASN A 75 -9.12 4.78 -11.82
N LEU A 76 -9.71 5.11 -10.67
CA LEU A 76 -10.10 6.48 -10.36
C LEU A 76 -8.86 7.40 -10.23
N VAL A 77 -7.85 6.98 -9.49
CA VAL A 77 -6.59 7.73 -9.31
C VAL A 77 -5.89 8.00 -10.64
N SER A 78 -5.97 7.07 -11.60
CA SER A 78 -5.35 7.21 -12.92
C SER A 78 -6.00 8.28 -13.81
N LEU A 79 -7.15 8.82 -13.43
CA LEU A 79 -7.83 9.88 -14.18
C LEU A 79 -7.25 11.26 -13.92
N GLY A 80 -6.50 11.43 -12.86
CA GLY A 80 -5.93 12.72 -12.44
C GLY A 80 -4.43 12.83 -12.61
N THR A 81 -3.90 14.00 -12.25
CA THR A 81 -2.46 14.29 -12.20
C THR A 81 -1.92 14.08 -10.78
N PRO A 82 -0.60 13.86 -10.61
CA PRO A 82 0.00 13.56 -9.31
C PRO A 82 -0.28 14.59 -8.20
N GLU A 83 -0.48 15.84 -8.57
CA GLU A 83 -0.71 16.97 -7.65
C GLU A 83 -2.18 17.15 -7.26
N GLU A 84 -3.10 16.52 -7.97
CA GLU A 84 -4.53 16.60 -7.65
C GLU A 84 -4.84 15.88 -6.36
N MET A 85 -5.96 16.27 -5.75
CA MET A 85 -6.41 15.76 -4.46
C MET A 85 -7.57 14.80 -4.65
N LEU A 86 -7.47 13.62 -4.04
CA LEU A 86 -8.54 12.66 -3.90
C LEU A 86 -9.16 12.80 -2.51
N ASN A 87 -10.43 13.12 -2.44
CA ASN A 87 -11.20 13.07 -1.20
C ASN A 87 -12.00 11.77 -1.14
N LEU A 88 -11.89 11.09 -0.02
CA LEU A 88 -12.60 9.85 0.30
C LEU A 88 -13.48 10.08 1.53
N LYS A 89 -14.77 9.75 1.40
CA LYS A 89 -15.74 9.81 2.50
C LYS A 89 -16.47 8.49 2.63
N ALA A 90 -16.65 8.05 3.86
CA ALA A 90 -17.49 6.89 4.15
C ALA A 90 -18.31 7.12 5.41
N ASP A 91 -19.56 6.71 5.35
CA ASP A 91 -20.45 6.68 6.50
C ASP A 91 -20.55 5.24 7.01
N GLU A 92 -20.62 5.10 8.32
CA GLU A 92 -20.68 3.82 8.97
C GLU A 92 -21.91 3.01 8.50
N GLY A 93 -21.68 1.75 8.14
CA GLY A 93 -22.73 0.81 7.79
C GLY A 93 -23.30 0.94 6.38
N THR A 94 -22.87 1.91 5.57
CA THR A 94 -23.41 2.08 4.21
C THR A 94 -22.85 1.09 3.19
N GLY A 95 -21.63 0.55 3.45
CA GLY A 95 -20.92 -0.29 2.49
C GLY A 95 -20.48 0.45 1.23
N MET A 96 -20.47 1.80 1.27
CA MET A 96 -20.12 2.66 0.15
C MET A 96 -19.00 3.62 0.54
N LEU A 97 -18.07 3.84 -0.38
CA LEU A 97 -17.01 4.84 -0.31
C LEU A 97 -17.28 5.90 -1.37
N HIS A 98 -17.56 7.11 -0.94
CA HIS A 98 -17.68 8.26 -1.85
C HIS A 98 -16.30 8.79 -2.16
N ALA A 99 -15.97 8.91 -3.43
CA ALA A 99 -14.69 9.40 -3.91
C ALA A 99 -14.89 10.61 -4.81
N LYS A 100 -14.11 11.65 -4.56
CA LYS A 100 -14.13 12.90 -5.33
C LYS A 100 -12.73 13.29 -5.78
N LEU A 101 -12.58 13.47 -7.08
CA LEU A 101 -11.36 13.90 -7.75
C LEU A 101 -11.71 15.07 -8.68
N GLY A 102 -11.39 16.30 -8.27
CA GLY A 102 -11.74 17.50 -9.03
C GLY A 102 -13.26 17.61 -9.25
N ASN A 103 -13.70 17.51 -10.48
CA ASN A 103 -15.12 17.52 -10.89
C ASN A 103 -15.70 16.11 -11.11
N VAL A 104 -14.92 15.07 -10.84
CA VAL A 104 -15.37 13.68 -10.92
C VAL A 104 -15.77 13.21 -9.52
N GLU A 105 -16.98 12.73 -9.39
CA GLU A 105 -17.50 12.13 -8.14
C GLU A 105 -18.05 10.75 -8.46
N GLY A 106 -17.85 9.81 -7.55
CA GLY A 106 -18.34 8.46 -7.70
C GLY A 106 -18.51 7.74 -6.36
N GLU A 107 -19.31 6.71 -6.39
CA GLU A 107 -19.52 5.82 -5.27
C GLU A 107 -18.90 4.46 -5.60
N LEU A 108 -18.02 4.01 -4.70
CA LEU A 108 -17.34 2.72 -4.80
C LEU A 108 -17.89 1.79 -3.74
N ARG A 109 -18.22 0.56 -4.13
CA ARG A 109 -18.66 -0.45 -3.17
C ARG A 109 -17.48 -0.94 -2.36
N THR A 110 -17.64 -0.99 -1.04
CA THR A 110 -16.65 -1.58 -0.13
C THR A 110 -16.91 -3.08 0.06
N ILE A 111 -15.86 -3.78 0.45
CA ILE A 111 -15.91 -5.18 0.89
C ILE A 111 -16.07 -5.17 2.41
N ASP A 112 -16.74 -6.16 2.98
CA ASP A 112 -16.79 -6.30 4.44
C ASP A 112 -15.36 -6.56 4.98
N PRO A 113 -14.79 -5.66 5.79
CA PRO A 113 -13.43 -5.80 6.28
C PRO A 113 -13.18 -7.09 7.08
N SER A 114 -14.23 -7.68 7.65
CA SER A 114 -14.13 -8.94 8.41
C SER A 114 -13.83 -10.16 7.53
N THR A 115 -14.09 -10.06 6.24
CA THR A 115 -13.82 -11.15 5.28
C THR A 115 -12.37 -11.21 4.85
N ILE A 116 -11.59 -10.14 5.08
CA ILE A 116 -10.17 -10.09 4.74
C ILE A 116 -9.35 -10.53 5.96
N THR A 117 -8.75 -11.71 5.86
CA THR A 117 -7.87 -12.23 6.89
C THR A 117 -6.49 -11.61 6.77
N VAL A 118 -6.06 -10.92 7.81
CA VAL A 118 -4.71 -10.34 7.90
C VAL A 118 -3.93 -11.12 8.95
N PRO A 119 -2.92 -11.90 8.56
CA PRO A 119 -2.12 -12.66 9.53
C PRO A 119 -1.30 -11.72 10.40
N ALA A 120 -1.01 -12.17 11.61
CA ALA A 120 -0.10 -11.46 12.50
C ALA A 120 1.32 -11.44 11.91
N LEU A 121 2.04 -10.35 12.12
CA LEU A 121 3.45 -10.29 11.79
C LEU A 121 4.20 -11.32 12.65
N PRO A 122 4.93 -12.27 12.05
CA PRO A 122 5.71 -13.22 12.82
C PRO A 122 6.83 -12.49 13.57
N PRO A 123 7.28 -13.01 14.73
CA PRO A 123 8.44 -12.45 15.41
C PRO A 123 9.66 -12.60 14.51
N LEU A 124 10.26 -11.48 14.12
CA LEU A 124 11.45 -11.41 13.28
C LEU A 124 12.63 -10.97 14.15
N ASP A 125 13.72 -11.74 14.12
CA ASP A 125 14.99 -11.37 14.73
C ASP A 125 16.09 -11.35 13.64
N PRO A 126 16.12 -10.34 12.77
CA PRO A 126 17.09 -10.24 11.69
C PRO A 126 18.50 -9.97 12.27
N LYS A 127 19.43 -10.86 11.97
CA LYS A 127 20.83 -10.76 12.45
C LYS A 127 21.65 -9.72 11.69
N CYS A 128 21.15 -9.23 10.57
CA CYS A 128 21.83 -8.24 9.74
C CYS A 128 20.82 -7.29 9.11
N LYS A 129 21.30 -6.11 8.74
CA LYS A 129 20.50 -5.05 8.13
C LYS A 129 21.30 -4.39 7.00
N VAL A 130 20.65 -4.17 5.87
CA VAL A 130 21.20 -3.44 4.72
C VAL A 130 20.37 -2.19 4.49
N HIS A 131 21.03 -1.03 4.33
CA HIS A 131 20.40 0.22 3.96
C HIS A 131 20.77 0.56 2.52
N LEU A 132 19.77 0.68 1.66
CA LEU A 132 19.91 1.03 0.25
C LEU A 132 18.95 2.17 -0.11
N SER A 133 19.33 3.01 -1.07
CA SER A 133 18.36 3.89 -1.69
C SER A 133 17.40 3.08 -2.57
N GLY A 134 16.14 3.53 -2.71
CA GLY A 134 15.18 2.86 -3.60
C GLY A 134 15.67 2.80 -5.05
N ASN A 135 16.35 3.86 -5.51
CA ASN A 135 16.91 3.90 -6.87
C ASN A 135 18.02 2.88 -7.08
N ASP A 136 18.92 2.71 -6.11
CA ASP A 136 19.98 1.71 -6.16
C ASP A 136 19.38 0.31 -6.16
N PHE A 137 18.37 0.06 -5.32
CA PHE A 137 17.71 -1.24 -5.27
C PHE A 137 17.00 -1.58 -6.58
N ILE A 138 16.25 -0.64 -7.18
CA ILE A 138 15.64 -0.83 -8.50
C ILE A 138 16.69 -1.12 -9.57
N ARG A 139 17.83 -0.43 -9.54
CA ARG A 139 18.94 -0.65 -10.48
C ARG A 139 19.53 -2.06 -10.32
N ILE A 140 19.70 -2.53 -9.09
CA ILE A 140 20.16 -3.88 -8.77
C ILE A 140 19.19 -4.93 -9.31
N LEU A 141 17.87 -4.76 -9.06
CA LEU A 141 16.85 -5.68 -9.56
C LEU A 141 16.82 -5.76 -11.09
N LYS A 142 16.92 -4.61 -11.77
CA LYS A 142 16.98 -4.57 -13.25
C LYS A 142 18.24 -5.24 -13.79
N ALA A 143 19.38 -5.06 -13.13
CA ALA A 143 20.63 -5.72 -13.52
C ALA A 143 20.58 -7.23 -13.30
N ALA A 144 20.02 -7.68 -12.18
CA ALA A 144 19.83 -9.09 -11.87
C ALA A 144 18.95 -9.80 -12.90
N ALA A 145 17.86 -9.15 -13.34
CA ALA A 145 16.96 -9.68 -14.37
C ALA A 145 17.62 -9.90 -15.75
N LEU A 146 18.78 -9.29 -16.01
CA LEU A 146 19.57 -9.56 -17.21
C LEU A 146 20.43 -10.82 -17.07
N GLY A 147 20.71 -11.26 -15.85
CA GLY A 147 21.61 -12.38 -15.56
C GLY A 147 20.89 -13.72 -15.44
N GLY A 148 19.59 -13.75 -15.21
CA GLY A 148 18.79 -14.98 -15.05
C GLY A 148 17.51 -14.78 -14.29
N ASP A 149 16.79 -15.88 -14.07
CA ASP A 149 15.48 -15.88 -13.41
C ASP A 149 15.58 -16.01 -11.88
N MET A 150 16.77 -16.33 -11.38
CA MET A 150 17.00 -16.46 -9.95
C MET A 150 18.00 -15.41 -9.46
N MET A 151 17.66 -14.80 -8.32
CA MET A 151 18.51 -13.80 -7.67
C MET A 151 18.88 -14.27 -6.27
N THR A 152 20.17 -14.20 -5.95
CA THR A 152 20.69 -14.48 -4.62
C THR A 152 21.18 -13.20 -3.96
N LEU A 153 20.65 -12.91 -2.78
CA LEU A 153 21.11 -11.82 -1.92
C LEU A 153 22.00 -12.41 -0.82
N SER A 154 23.21 -11.91 -0.70
CA SER A 154 24.16 -12.37 0.30
C SER A 154 24.70 -11.23 1.14
N ILE A 155 24.73 -11.43 2.46
CA ILE A 155 25.32 -10.50 3.41
C ILE A 155 26.42 -11.25 4.15
N GLY A 156 27.66 -10.78 4.02
CA GLY A 156 28.80 -11.42 4.67
C GLY A 156 29.94 -10.43 4.91
N GLY A 157 30.48 -10.40 6.12
CA GLY A 157 31.42 -9.38 6.52
C GLY A 157 30.79 -7.98 6.41
N ASP A 158 31.49 -7.08 5.74
CA ASP A 158 31.01 -5.70 5.50
C ASP A 158 30.42 -5.51 4.10
N GLN A 159 30.05 -6.61 3.42
CA GLN A 159 29.59 -6.58 2.04
C GLN A 159 28.16 -7.11 1.89
N PHE A 160 27.40 -6.42 1.07
CA PHE A 160 26.13 -6.86 0.50
C PHE A 160 26.35 -7.14 -0.98
N THR A 161 26.10 -8.38 -1.40
CA THR A 161 26.27 -8.80 -2.79
C THR A 161 24.96 -9.35 -3.36
N VAL A 162 24.73 -9.09 -4.64
CA VAL A 162 23.61 -9.61 -5.41
C VAL A 162 24.18 -10.35 -6.62
N SER A 163 23.78 -11.59 -6.81
CA SER A 163 24.13 -12.40 -7.98
C SER A 163 22.86 -12.93 -8.62
N ALA A 164 22.88 -13.10 -9.94
CA ALA A 164 21.80 -13.68 -10.71
C ALA A 164 22.30 -14.84 -11.57
N SER A 165 21.47 -15.85 -11.74
CA SER A 165 21.78 -17.05 -12.55
C SER A 165 20.53 -17.58 -13.22
#